data_fd345f644d3735246719b9ec0635a4d7
#
_entry.id   fd345f644d3735246719b9ec0635a4d7
#
_cell.length_a   1.000
_cell.length_b   1.000
_cell.length_c   1.000
_cell.angle_alpha   90.00
_cell.angle_beta   90.00
_cell.angle_gamma   90.00
#
_symmetry.space_group_name_H-M   'P 1'
#
loop_
_entity.id
_entity.type
_entity.pdbx_description
1 polymer ?
#
loop_
_entity_poly.entity_id
_entity_poly.type
_entity_poly.pdbx_seq_one_letter_code
_entity_poly.pdbx_strand_id
1 'polypeptide(L)'
;MSAALNCNISFIGGGNMAQALIGGLISRGMPTTRITVSDPVEQVRTLLAEKEINVTDDNIAAIKNADIVVFAVKPQVLAQVLQPLKGLVSDKLIISIVAGAEIATLASLLGTERIVRVMPNTPALVQTGAHGLYAHEYVASSDRDLASQVLASTGLTIWVNSEAQIDAVTAVSGSGPAYFFYMMESMIRAGKNLGLDEKVATALTLQTALGAAQMAITSSNTPAELRKNVTSPNGTTQAALEVFDRAQISQNIQAALAAAQKRSQELAQELSESSKSSV
;
A
#
# COMPACT_ATOMS: atom_id res chain seq x y z
N MET A 1 -10.71 7.12 20.24
CA MET A 1 -9.96 7.85 19.20
C MET A 1 -8.50 7.82 19.62
N SER A 2 -7.60 7.31 18.78
CA SER A 2 -6.16 7.42 19.04
C SER A 2 -5.77 8.90 19.06
N ALA A 3 -4.91 9.30 20.01
CA ALA A 3 -4.42 10.67 20.07
C ALA A 3 -3.74 11.03 18.73
N ALA A 4 -3.90 12.29 18.29
CA ALA A 4 -3.20 12.77 17.10
C ALA A 4 -1.68 12.61 17.26
N LEU A 5 -0.98 12.22 16.22
CA LEU A 5 0.48 12.12 16.22
C LEU A 5 1.09 13.49 16.57
N ASN A 6 1.95 13.51 17.57
CA ASN A 6 2.63 14.72 18.03
C ASN A 6 4.08 14.76 17.53
N CYS A 7 4.28 14.62 16.23
CA CYS A 7 5.58 14.65 15.56
C CYS A 7 5.48 15.36 14.21
N ASN A 8 6.62 15.76 13.66
CA ASN A 8 6.71 16.34 12.32
C ASN A 8 7.00 15.22 11.31
N ILE A 9 6.25 15.18 10.23
CA ILE A 9 6.39 14.15 9.19
C ILE A 9 6.77 14.83 7.87
N SER A 10 7.85 14.37 7.27
CA SER A 10 8.23 14.77 5.91
C SER A 10 8.00 13.64 4.93
N PHE A 11 7.39 13.96 3.80
CA PHE A 11 7.23 13.07 2.66
C PHE A 11 8.21 13.50 1.57
N ILE A 12 9.04 12.56 1.13
CA ILE A 12 9.88 12.72 -0.06
C ILE A 12 9.16 12.03 -1.21
N GLY A 13 8.55 12.85 -2.07
CA GLY A 13 7.56 12.47 -3.07
C GLY A 13 6.12 12.75 -2.63
N GLY A 14 5.38 13.51 -3.44
CA GLY A 14 3.98 13.92 -3.23
C GLY A 14 2.98 13.18 -4.13
N GLY A 15 3.30 11.96 -4.59
CA GLY A 15 2.43 11.16 -5.47
C GLY A 15 1.15 10.67 -4.77
N ASN A 16 0.33 9.94 -5.50
CA ASN A 16 -1.01 9.50 -5.03
C ASN A 16 -0.97 8.79 -3.67
N MET A 17 0.00 7.92 -3.43
CA MET A 17 0.09 7.20 -2.16
C MET A 17 0.49 8.13 -1.00
N ALA A 18 1.42 9.05 -1.22
CA ALA A 18 1.75 10.08 -0.24
C ALA A 18 0.52 10.94 0.09
N GLN A 19 -0.22 11.37 -0.93
CA GLN A 19 -1.45 12.16 -0.75
C GLN A 19 -2.54 11.39 0.02
N ALA A 20 -2.66 10.07 -0.21
CA ALA A 20 -3.57 9.22 0.56
C ALA A 20 -3.20 9.21 2.06
N LEU A 21 -1.91 8.96 2.37
CA LEU A 21 -1.41 8.95 3.75
C LEU A 21 -1.58 10.31 4.41
N ILE A 22 -1.23 11.40 3.72
CA ILE A 22 -1.39 12.77 4.19
C ILE A 22 -2.86 13.08 4.49
N GLY A 23 -3.77 12.75 3.57
CA GLY A 23 -5.21 12.93 3.76
C GLY A 23 -5.74 12.13 4.95
N GLY A 24 -5.27 10.90 5.12
CA GLY A 24 -5.60 10.06 6.27
C GLY A 24 -5.09 10.63 7.60
N LEU A 25 -3.88 11.16 7.64
CA LEU A 25 -3.31 11.81 8.82
C LEU A 25 -4.10 13.06 9.22
N ILE A 26 -4.40 13.93 8.26
CA ILE A 26 -5.19 15.14 8.47
C ILE A 26 -6.61 14.78 8.97
N SER A 27 -7.26 13.78 8.39
CA SER A 27 -8.59 13.35 8.82
C SER A 27 -8.62 12.80 10.26
N ARG A 28 -7.47 12.38 10.78
CA ARG A 28 -7.28 11.96 12.19
C ARG A 28 -6.80 13.08 13.12
N GLY A 29 -6.80 14.32 12.62
CA GLY A 29 -6.50 15.51 13.42
C GLY A 29 -5.03 15.92 13.46
N MET A 30 -4.18 15.39 12.57
CA MET A 30 -2.80 15.87 12.44
C MET A 30 -2.81 17.28 11.83
N PRO A 31 -2.17 18.29 12.47
CA PRO A 31 -2.08 19.62 11.89
C PRO A 31 -1.29 19.63 10.60
N THR A 32 -1.79 20.31 9.57
CA THR A 32 -1.12 20.44 8.25
C THR A 32 0.26 21.07 8.37
N THR A 33 0.45 22.00 9.32
CA THR A 33 1.72 22.66 9.62
C THR A 33 2.83 21.71 10.08
N ARG A 34 2.49 20.49 10.51
CA ARG A 34 3.45 19.43 10.88
C ARG A 34 3.79 18.48 9.74
N ILE A 35 3.22 18.71 8.57
CA ILE A 35 3.47 17.92 7.37
C ILE A 35 4.27 18.76 6.39
N THR A 36 5.39 18.24 5.92
CA THR A 36 6.20 18.82 4.85
C THR A 36 6.29 17.83 3.70
N VAL A 37 6.13 18.30 2.47
CA VAL A 37 6.27 17.46 1.28
C VAL A 37 7.32 18.05 0.36
N SER A 38 8.29 17.25 -0.04
CA SER A 38 9.21 17.58 -1.12
C SER A 38 8.81 16.82 -2.39
N ASP A 39 8.59 17.57 -3.48
CA ASP A 39 8.34 16.99 -4.80
C ASP A 39 8.92 17.90 -5.89
N PRO A 40 9.61 17.39 -6.92
CA PRO A 40 10.16 18.22 -7.99
C PRO A 40 9.07 18.82 -8.89
N VAL A 41 7.87 18.25 -8.93
CA VAL A 41 6.78 18.67 -9.81
C VAL A 41 6.00 19.83 -9.18
N GLU A 42 6.03 21.01 -9.80
CA GLU A 42 5.37 22.21 -9.29
C GLU A 42 3.85 22.03 -9.10
N GLN A 43 3.16 21.36 -10.04
CA GLN A 43 1.72 21.14 -9.94
C GLN A 43 1.36 20.30 -8.70
N VAL A 44 2.21 19.33 -8.31
CA VAL A 44 2.03 18.54 -7.09
C VAL A 44 2.18 19.42 -5.86
N ARG A 45 3.20 20.27 -5.83
CA ARG A 45 3.43 21.20 -4.71
C ARG A 45 2.28 22.21 -4.58
N THR A 46 1.80 22.78 -5.68
CA THR A 46 0.66 23.72 -5.69
C THR A 46 -0.59 23.07 -5.09
N LEU A 47 -0.95 21.85 -5.56
CA LEU A 47 -2.11 21.12 -5.05
C LEU A 47 -2.04 20.83 -3.54
N LEU A 48 -0.85 20.56 -3.03
CA LEU A 48 -0.64 20.32 -1.60
C LEU A 48 -0.61 21.62 -0.79
N ALA A 49 -0.06 22.69 -1.33
CA ALA A 49 -0.06 24.00 -0.71
C ALA A 49 -1.48 24.58 -0.52
N GLU A 50 -2.42 24.30 -1.45
CA GLU A 50 -3.84 24.64 -1.31
C GLU A 50 -4.50 24.00 -0.08
N LYS A 51 -3.91 22.92 0.45
CA LYS A 51 -4.32 22.23 1.69
C LYS A 51 -3.57 22.71 2.93
N GLU A 52 -2.86 23.85 2.82
CA GLU A 52 -2.03 24.43 3.89
C GLU A 52 -0.89 23.50 4.37
N ILE A 53 -0.41 22.62 3.50
CA ILE A 53 0.75 21.73 3.75
C ILE A 53 2.02 22.45 3.37
N ASN A 54 3.08 22.31 4.17
CA ASN A 54 4.40 22.88 3.80
C ASN A 54 4.97 22.10 2.62
N VAL A 55 5.38 22.82 1.58
CA VAL A 55 5.92 22.22 0.35
C VAL A 55 7.27 22.84 -0.03
N THR A 56 8.12 22.01 -0.66
CA THR A 56 9.42 22.43 -1.18
C THR A 56 9.82 21.52 -2.35
N ASP A 57 10.81 21.89 -3.13
CA ASP A 57 11.50 21.03 -4.09
C ASP A 57 12.88 20.57 -3.58
N ASP A 58 13.28 21.00 -2.37
CA ASP A 58 14.52 20.62 -1.71
C ASP A 58 14.27 19.54 -0.65
N ASN A 59 14.79 18.34 -0.91
CA ASN A 59 14.66 17.19 -0.01
C ASN A 59 15.39 17.43 1.33
N ILE A 60 16.53 18.16 1.33
CA ILE A 60 17.31 18.43 2.55
C ILE A 60 16.52 19.42 3.43
N ALA A 61 15.96 20.46 2.83
CA ALA A 61 15.11 21.41 3.56
C ALA A 61 13.88 20.71 4.16
N ALA A 62 13.26 19.77 3.41
CA ALA A 62 12.08 19.05 3.86
C ALA A 62 12.34 18.21 5.12
N ILE A 63 13.48 17.52 5.20
CA ILE A 63 13.77 16.61 6.32
C ILE A 63 14.30 17.31 7.58
N LYS A 64 14.68 18.59 7.49
CA LYS A 64 15.42 19.30 8.55
C LYS A 64 14.77 19.21 9.92
N ASN A 65 13.46 19.39 10.00
CA ASN A 65 12.70 19.41 11.25
C ASN A 65 11.82 18.17 11.40
N ALA A 66 12.02 17.14 10.59
CA ALA A 66 11.21 15.92 10.62
C ALA A 66 11.65 14.98 11.75
N ASP A 67 10.69 14.39 12.42
CA ASP A 67 10.88 13.23 13.31
C ASP A 67 10.75 11.92 12.50
N ILE A 68 9.87 11.95 11.48
CA ILE A 68 9.59 10.82 10.59
C ILE A 68 9.81 11.29 9.14
N VAL A 69 10.53 10.50 8.34
CA VAL A 69 10.68 10.72 6.90
C VAL A 69 10.05 9.56 6.14
N VAL A 70 9.07 9.85 5.31
CA VAL A 70 8.38 8.89 4.46
C VAL A 70 8.92 8.99 3.04
N PHE A 71 9.59 7.95 2.54
CA PHE A 71 10.01 7.87 1.14
C PHE A 71 8.88 7.29 0.30
N ALA A 72 8.36 8.14 -0.62
CA ALA A 72 7.22 7.84 -1.49
C ALA A 72 7.55 8.12 -2.97
N VAL A 73 8.80 7.94 -3.35
CA VAL A 73 9.30 8.14 -4.72
C VAL A 73 9.20 6.86 -5.55
N LYS A 74 9.33 7.00 -6.86
CA LYS A 74 9.41 5.84 -7.75
C LYS A 74 10.74 5.10 -7.53
N PRO A 75 10.77 3.75 -7.63
CA PRO A 75 12.00 2.97 -7.43
C PRO A 75 13.17 3.44 -8.30
N GLN A 76 12.91 3.84 -9.54
CA GLN A 76 13.92 4.22 -10.53
C GLN A 76 14.78 5.43 -10.15
N VAL A 77 14.26 6.31 -9.27
CA VAL A 77 14.95 7.52 -8.81
C VAL A 77 15.45 7.40 -7.37
N LEU A 78 15.26 6.23 -6.73
CA LEU A 78 15.51 6.05 -5.31
C LEU A 78 16.95 6.42 -4.92
N ALA A 79 17.95 5.85 -5.56
CA ALA A 79 19.37 6.10 -5.24
C ALA A 79 19.72 7.58 -5.37
N GLN A 80 19.30 8.22 -6.47
CA GLN A 80 19.52 9.63 -6.72
C GLN A 80 18.91 10.52 -5.62
N VAL A 81 17.73 10.14 -5.11
CA VAL A 81 17.02 10.89 -4.07
C VAL A 81 17.63 10.68 -2.69
N LEU A 82 18.07 9.45 -2.37
CA LEU A 82 18.54 9.10 -1.03
C LEU A 82 19.99 9.45 -0.76
N GLN A 83 20.89 9.34 -1.75
CA GLN A 83 22.32 9.61 -1.58
C GLN A 83 22.63 10.99 -0.98
N PRO A 84 22.01 12.10 -1.41
CA PRO A 84 22.26 13.41 -0.81
C PRO A 84 21.79 13.52 0.66
N LEU A 85 20.93 12.60 1.11
CA LEU A 85 20.39 12.57 2.48
C LEU A 85 21.20 11.68 3.42
N LYS A 86 22.26 11.01 2.92
CA LYS A 86 23.10 10.09 3.71
C LYS A 86 23.68 10.82 4.92
N GLY A 87 23.45 10.22 6.12
CA GLY A 87 23.89 10.76 7.40
C GLY A 87 23.03 11.92 7.94
N LEU A 88 22.15 12.51 7.13
CA LEU A 88 21.24 13.60 7.57
C LEU A 88 19.94 13.10 8.23
N VAL A 89 19.73 11.79 8.19
CA VAL A 89 18.49 11.14 8.69
C VAL A 89 18.76 10.13 9.82
N SER A 90 19.95 10.14 10.42
CA SER A 90 20.37 9.16 11.43
C SER A 90 19.53 9.20 12.72
N ASP A 91 18.99 10.35 13.07
CA ASP A 91 18.12 10.58 14.24
C ASP A 91 16.62 10.40 13.94
N LYS A 92 16.25 10.10 12.68
CA LYS A 92 14.87 10.08 12.21
C LYS A 92 14.34 8.65 12.01
N LEU A 93 13.04 8.47 12.21
CA LEU A 93 12.37 7.25 11.78
C LEU A 93 12.13 7.30 10.27
N ILE A 94 12.64 6.32 9.56
CA ILE A 94 12.44 6.17 8.11
C ILE A 94 11.28 5.20 7.86
N ILE A 95 10.31 5.63 7.07
CA ILE A 95 9.25 4.78 6.54
C ILE A 95 9.39 4.75 5.01
N SER A 96 9.68 3.60 4.44
CA SER A 96 9.74 3.45 2.99
C SER A 96 8.52 2.73 2.46
N ILE A 97 7.77 3.39 1.57
CA ILE A 97 6.67 2.78 0.80
C ILE A 97 7.09 2.47 -0.64
N VAL A 98 8.39 2.48 -0.91
CA VAL A 98 8.95 2.27 -2.25
C VAL A 98 8.97 0.76 -2.56
N ALA A 99 8.27 0.37 -3.62
CA ALA A 99 8.23 -1.03 -4.04
C ALA A 99 9.64 -1.55 -4.39
N GLY A 100 9.97 -2.75 -3.94
CA GLY A 100 11.28 -3.38 -4.19
C GLY A 100 12.44 -2.82 -3.35
N ALA A 101 12.28 -1.73 -2.60
CA ALA A 101 13.34 -1.17 -1.78
C ALA A 101 13.53 -1.97 -0.48
N GLU A 102 14.50 -2.87 -0.46
CA GLU A 102 14.87 -3.65 0.74
C GLU A 102 15.58 -2.78 1.78
N ILE A 103 15.42 -3.15 3.05
CA ILE A 103 16.04 -2.40 4.18
C ILE A 103 17.55 -2.30 4.01
N ALA A 104 18.21 -3.38 3.57
CA ALA A 104 19.67 -3.36 3.35
C ALA A 104 20.10 -2.31 2.30
N THR A 105 19.35 -2.18 1.21
CA THR A 105 19.59 -1.15 0.19
C THR A 105 19.34 0.26 0.75
N LEU A 106 18.25 0.46 1.47
CA LEU A 106 17.91 1.75 2.08
C LEU A 106 18.96 2.15 3.13
N ALA A 107 19.38 1.21 3.99
CA ALA A 107 20.38 1.45 5.02
C ALA A 107 21.75 1.82 4.43
N SER A 108 22.17 1.14 3.36
CA SER A 108 23.41 1.48 2.63
C SER A 108 23.39 2.90 2.06
N LEU A 109 22.25 3.31 1.49
CA LEU A 109 22.08 4.63 0.87
C LEU A 109 21.96 5.75 1.92
N LEU A 110 21.29 5.51 3.05
CA LEU A 110 20.98 6.54 4.06
C LEU A 110 21.97 6.57 5.23
N GLY A 111 22.66 5.47 5.52
CA GLY A 111 23.56 5.34 6.67
C GLY A 111 22.80 5.20 8.00
N THR A 112 21.59 4.67 7.99
CA THR A 112 20.79 4.37 9.19
C THR A 112 20.02 3.07 9.01
N GLU A 113 19.75 2.38 10.10
CA GLU A 113 18.96 1.15 10.14
C GLU A 113 17.59 1.34 10.82
N ARG A 114 17.29 2.56 11.24
CA ARG A 114 16.00 2.94 11.85
C ARG A 114 14.91 3.05 10.78
N ILE A 115 14.65 1.92 10.11
CA ILE A 115 13.83 1.84 8.89
C ILE A 115 12.68 0.87 9.09
N VAL A 116 11.48 1.31 8.69
CA VAL A 116 10.29 0.48 8.49
C VAL A 116 9.99 0.41 7.01
N ARG A 117 10.03 -0.79 6.45
CA ARG A 117 9.59 -1.07 5.08
C ARG A 117 8.10 -1.35 5.07
N VAL A 118 7.38 -0.72 4.15
CA VAL A 118 5.93 -0.84 4.06
C VAL A 118 5.52 -1.12 2.62
N MET A 119 4.58 -2.04 2.45
CA MET A 119 3.88 -2.25 1.18
C MET A 119 2.41 -1.88 1.36
N PRO A 120 2.02 -0.65 0.95
CA PRO A 120 0.64 -0.21 0.94
C PRO A 120 -0.08 -0.65 -0.35
N ASN A 121 -1.39 -0.35 -0.44
CA ASN A 121 -2.14 -0.52 -1.67
C ASN A 121 -3.08 0.68 -1.96
N THR A 122 -3.57 0.77 -3.20
CA THR A 122 -4.36 1.92 -3.68
C THR A 122 -5.69 2.17 -2.97
N PRO A 123 -6.40 1.19 -2.34
CA PRO A 123 -7.57 1.48 -1.51
C PRO A 123 -7.30 2.41 -0.32
N ALA A 124 -6.04 2.68 0.02
CA ALA A 124 -5.65 3.73 0.95
C ALA A 124 -6.25 5.11 0.58
N LEU A 125 -6.47 5.39 -0.71
CA LEU A 125 -7.11 6.62 -1.20
C LEU A 125 -8.54 6.83 -0.65
N VAL A 126 -9.21 5.74 -0.30
CA VAL A 126 -10.55 5.75 0.31
C VAL A 126 -10.54 5.21 1.75
N GLN A 127 -9.38 5.25 2.41
CA GLN A 127 -9.16 4.84 3.81
C GLN A 127 -9.51 3.37 4.11
N THR A 128 -9.46 2.52 3.10
CA THR A 128 -9.68 1.07 3.20
C THR A 128 -8.47 0.27 2.68
N GLY A 129 -7.28 0.84 2.82
CA GLY A 129 -6.03 0.21 2.44
C GLY A 129 -5.69 -1.01 3.29
N ALA A 130 -4.76 -1.82 2.76
CA ALA A 130 -4.10 -2.89 3.50
C ALA A 130 -2.59 -2.72 3.36
N HIS A 131 -1.90 -2.61 4.50
CA HIS A 131 -0.48 -2.28 4.57
C HIS A 131 0.28 -3.40 5.29
N GLY A 132 1.23 -4.03 4.63
CA GLY A 132 2.19 -4.91 5.27
C GLY A 132 3.42 -4.13 5.71
N LEU A 133 3.86 -4.31 6.95
CA LEU A 133 4.98 -3.62 7.56
C LEU A 133 6.05 -4.61 8.00
N TYR A 134 7.30 -4.25 7.78
CA TYR A 134 8.46 -4.98 8.30
C TYR A 134 9.53 -4.01 8.79
N ALA A 135 10.19 -4.37 9.88
CA ALA A 135 11.40 -3.72 10.37
C ALA A 135 12.28 -4.76 11.09
N HIS A 136 13.58 -4.52 11.13
CA HIS A 136 14.49 -5.34 11.92
C HIS A 136 14.14 -5.29 13.41
N GLU A 137 14.51 -6.34 14.15
CA GLU A 137 14.18 -6.51 15.58
C GLU A 137 14.71 -5.39 16.48
N TYR A 138 15.83 -4.76 16.11
CA TYR A 138 16.43 -3.65 16.83
C TYR A 138 15.72 -2.29 16.63
N VAL A 139 14.75 -2.20 15.70
CA VAL A 139 13.89 -1.02 15.61
C VAL A 139 12.97 -0.99 16.83
N ALA A 140 13.05 0.08 17.60
CA ALA A 140 12.34 0.22 18.86
C ALA A 140 10.82 0.02 18.70
N SER A 141 10.16 -0.51 19.73
CA SER A 141 8.69 -0.68 19.71
C SER A 141 7.95 0.64 19.52
N SER A 142 8.45 1.73 20.11
CA SER A 142 7.89 3.08 19.92
C SER A 142 7.92 3.52 18.44
N ASP A 143 8.96 3.17 17.70
CA ASP A 143 9.07 3.48 16.27
C ASP A 143 8.11 2.63 15.43
N ARG A 144 7.96 1.35 15.80
CA ARG A 144 6.97 0.46 15.20
C ARG A 144 5.55 0.96 15.43
N ASP A 145 5.26 1.47 16.64
CA ASP A 145 3.97 2.06 16.98
C ASP A 145 3.70 3.34 16.18
N LEU A 146 4.72 4.21 16.04
CA LEU A 146 4.61 5.42 15.21
C LEU A 146 4.34 5.07 13.73
N ALA A 147 5.09 4.13 13.16
CA ALA A 147 4.86 3.66 11.79
C ALA A 147 3.45 3.08 11.62
N SER A 148 3.00 2.25 12.59
CA SER A 148 1.64 1.72 12.58
C SER A 148 0.59 2.83 12.60
N GLN A 149 0.76 3.87 13.42
CA GLN A 149 -0.18 5.00 13.49
C GLN A 149 -0.23 5.79 12.18
N VAL A 150 0.92 6.02 11.53
CA VAL A 150 0.98 6.70 10.22
C VAL A 150 0.17 5.91 9.19
N LEU A 151 0.40 4.60 9.07
CA LEU A 151 -0.24 3.77 8.06
C LEU A 151 -1.71 3.45 8.39
N ALA A 152 -2.04 3.27 9.68
CA ALA A 152 -3.42 3.04 10.13
C ALA A 152 -4.36 4.20 9.79
N SER A 153 -3.82 5.38 9.47
CA SER A 153 -4.63 6.52 9.01
C SER A 153 -5.40 6.22 7.70
N THR A 154 -4.96 5.24 6.93
CA THR A 154 -5.52 4.92 5.61
C THR A 154 -5.99 3.48 5.47
N GLY A 155 -5.94 2.66 6.53
CA GLY A 155 -6.42 1.29 6.48
C GLY A 155 -5.84 0.35 7.53
N LEU A 156 -5.96 -0.94 7.26
CA LEU A 156 -5.42 -2.00 8.09
C LEU A 156 -3.90 -2.04 8.01
N THR A 157 -3.23 -2.17 9.16
CA THR A 157 -1.77 -2.38 9.24
C THR A 157 -1.46 -3.75 9.83
N ILE A 158 -0.59 -4.51 9.17
CA ILE A 158 -0.17 -5.85 9.61
C ILE A 158 1.35 -5.93 9.58
N TRP A 159 1.96 -6.26 10.71
CA TRP A 159 3.38 -6.58 10.79
C TRP A 159 3.64 -8.00 10.32
N VAL A 160 4.62 -8.16 9.46
CA VAL A 160 5.11 -9.47 9.02
C VAL A 160 6.42 -9.83 9.73
N ASN A 161 6.71 -11.14 9.79
CA ASN A 161 7.81 -11.66 10.61
C ASN A 161 9.17 -11.64 9.89
N SER A 162 9.19 -11.48 8.57
CA SER A 162 10.42 -11.40 7.77
C SER A 162 10.25 -10.46 6.59
N GLU A 163 11.35 -9.87 6.13
CA GLU A 163 11.32 -8.97 4.97
C GLU A 163 10.85 -9.69 3.70
N ALA A 164 11.20 -10.96 3.52
CA ALA A 164 10.75 -11.77 2.39
C ALA A 164 9.22 -11.91 2.31
N GLN A 165 8.50 -11.78 3.43
CA GLN A 165 7.05 -11.78 3.42
C GLN A 165 6.45 -10.50 2.80
N ILE A 166 7.20 -9.42 2.66
CA ILE A 166 6.74 -8.21 1.95
C ILE A 166 6.47 -8.50 0.47
N ASP A 167 7.18 -9.45 -0.15
CA ASP A 167 6.89 -9.87 -1.52
C ASP A 167 5.54 -10.62 -1.62
N ALA A 168 5.23 -11.44 -0.62
CA ALA A 168 3.92 -12.08 -0.52
C ALA A 168 2.81 -11.04 -0.26
N VAL A 169 3.05 -10.04 0.60
CA VAL A 169 2.15 -8.90 0.80
C VAL A 169 1.94 -8.15 -0.51
N THR A 170 2.99 -7.93 -1.29
CA THR A 170 2.91 -7.29 -2.62
C THR A 170 1.98 -8.08 -3.54
N ALA A 171 2.14 -9.40 -3.60
CA ALA A 171 1.30 -10.27 -4.42
C ALA A 171 -0.17 -10.29 -3.94
N VAL A 172 -0.41 -10.37 -2.63
CA VAL A 172 -1.77 -10.51 -2.07
C VAL A 172 -2.51 -9.18 -2.03
N SER A 173 -1.91 -8.13 -1.46
CA SER A 173 -2.58 -6.85 -1.21
C SER A 173 -2.08 -5.71 -2.08
N GLY A 174 -0.80 -5.64 -2.40
CA GLY A 174 -0.24 -4.60 -3.26
C GLY A 174 -0.85 -4.63 -4.66
N SER A 175 -0.81 -5.80 -5.31
CA SER A 175 -1.40 -6.05 -6.62
C SER A 175 -2.88 -6.44 -6.55
N GLY A 176 -3.36 -6.86 -5.37
CA GLY A 176 -4.70 -7.38 -5.14
C GLY A 176 -5.85 -6.55 -5.69
N PRO A 177 -5.87 -5.22 -5.57
CA PRO A 177 -6.94 -4.41 -6.14
C PRO A 177 -7.18 -4.65 -7.62
N ALA A 178 -6.11 -4.87 -8.41
CA ALA A 178 -6.23 -5.16 -9.83
C ALA A 178 -6.96 -6.47 -10.12
N TYR A 179 -6.81 -7.48 -9.27
CA TYR A 179 -7.49 -8.77 -9.41
C TYR A 179 -9.00 -8.63 -9.19
N PHE A 180 -9.39 -7.85 -8.17
CA PHE A 180 -10.80 -7.54 -7.92
C PHE A 180 -11.40 -6.70 -9.03
N PHE A 181 -10.68 -5.68 -9.54
CA PHE A 181 -11.15 -4.90 -10.70
C PHE A 181 -11.33 -5.77 -11.94
N TYR A 182 -10.42 -6.69 -12.21
CA TYR A 182 -10.54 -7.65 -13.32
C TYR A 182 -11.77 -8.55 -13.17
N MET A 183 -12.03 -9.05 -11.95
CA MET A 183 -13.23 -9.84 -11.67
C MET A 183 -14.50 -9.01 -11.86
N MET A 184 -14.54 -7.77 -11.33
CA MET A 184 -15.68 -6.85 -11.49
C MET A 184 -15.94 -6.56 -12.97
N GLU A 185 -14.89 -6.25 -13.76
CA GLU A 185 -15.01 -6.02 -15.21
C GLU A 185 -15.61 -7.24 -15.92
N SER A 186 -15.14 -8.43 -15.57
CA SER A 186 -15.63 -9.67 -16.15
C SER A 186 -17.10 -9.94 -15.81
N MET A 187 -17.51 -9.68 -14.56
CA MET A 187 -18.90 -9.83 -14.11
C MET A 187 -19.84 -8.82 -14.79
N ILE A 188 -19.40 -7.57 -14.92
CA ILE A 188 -20.19 -6.54 -15.63
C ILE A 188 -20.41 -6.95 -17.09
N ARG A 189 -19.36 -7.39 -17.77
CA ARG A 189 -19.44 -7.87 -19.16
C ARG A 189 -20.38 -9.06 -19.29
N ALA A 190 -20.29 -10.03 -18.39
CA ALA A 190 -21.17 -11.20 -18.35
C ALA A 190 -22.63 -10.79 -18.08
N GLY A 191 -22.88 -9.87 -17.14
CA GLY A 191 -24.21 -9.35 -16.86
C GLY A 191 -24.87 -8.70 -18.08
N LYS A 192 -24.10 -7.93 -18.85
CA LYS A 192 -24.57 -7.36 -20.13
C LYS A 192 -24.94 -8.45 -21.14
N ASN A 193 -24.13 -9.49 -21.27
CA ASN A 193 -24.40 -10.62 -22.16
C ASN A 193 -25.64 -11.42 -21.74
N LEU A 194 -26.01 -11.35 -20.46
CA LEU A 194 -27.25 -11.93 -19.91
C LEU A 194 -28.48 -11.03 -20.07
N GLY A 195 -28.31 -9.86 -20.70
CA GLY A 195 -29.41 -8.95 -21.02
C GLY A 195 -29.61 -7.81 -20.04
N LEU A 196 -28.72 -7.61 -19.06
CA LEU A 196 -28.80 -6.42 -18.18
C LEU A 196 -28.27 -5.18 -18.89
N ASP A 197 -28.89 -4.03 -18.61
CA ASP A 197 -28.30 -2.73 -18.94
C ASP A 197 -26.95 -2.56 -18.25
N GLU A 198 -26.01 -1.85 -18.90
CA GLU A 198 -24.66 -1.66 -18.38
C GLU A 198 -24.63 -0.99 -17.01
N LYS A 199 -25.45 0.01 -16.78
CA LYS A 199 -25.55 0.70 -15.48
C LYS A 199 -26.06 -0.25 -14.39
N VAL A 200 -27.01 -1.09 -14.72
CA VAL A 200 -27.57 -2.10 -13.80
C VAL A 200 -26.51 -3.16 -13.49
N ALA A 201 -25.87 -3.73 -14.50
CA ALA A 201 -24.81 -4.72 -14.31
C ALA A 201 -23.64 -4.17 -13.47
N THR A 202 -23.24 -2.91 -13.72
CA THR A 202 -22.19 -2.23 -12.96
C THR A 202 -22.59 -2.05 -11.50
N ALA A 203 -23.76 -1.46 -11.24
CA ALA A 203 -24.24 -1.19 -9.89
C ALA A 203 -24.34 -2.49 -9.05
N LEU A 204 -24.94 -3.54 -9.61
CA LEU A 204 -25.10 -4.83 -8.96
C LEU A 204 -23.75 -5.47 -8.66
N THR A 205 -22.81 -5.45 -9.60
CA THR A 205 -21.48 -6.03 -9.42
C THR A 205 -20.70 -5.33 -8.32
N LEU A 206 -20.62 -3.99 -8.36
CA LEU A 206 -19.84 -3.24 -7.38
C LEU A 206 -20.43 -3.37 -5.98
N GLN A 207 -21.77 -3.28 -5.83
CA GLN A 207 -22.43 -3.44 -4.54
C GLN A 207 -22.29 -4.87 -3.98
N THR A 208 -22.33 -5.89 -4.83
CA THR A 208 -22.13 -7.29 -4.43
C THR A 208 -20.70 -7.52 -3.93
N ALA A 209 -19.69 -6.98 -4.63
CA ALA A 209 -18.30 -7.09 -4.22
C ALA A 209 -18.04 -6.42 -2.86
N LEU A 210 -18.55 -5.19 -2.68
CA LEU A 210 -18.47 -4.48 -1.41
C LEU A 210 -19.15 -5.25 -0.28
N GLY A 211 -20.38 -5.74 -0.49
CA GLY A 211 -21.13 -6.48 0.51
C GLY A 211 -20.47 -7.79 0.90
N ALA A 212 -19.94 -8.55 -0.07
CA ALA A 212 -19.23 -9.79 0.20
C ALA A 212 -17.95 -9.56 1.01
N ALA A 213 -17.15 -8.55 0.66
CA ALA A 213 -15.95 -8.18 1.41
C ALA A 213 -16.30 -7.76 2.86
N GLN A 214 -17.34 -6.93 3.02
CA GLN A 214 -17.77 -6.47 4.33
C GLN A 214 -18.28 -7.62 5.20
N MET A 215 -19.04 -8.56 4.65
CA MET A 215 -19.45 -9.78 5.35
C MET A 215 -18.25 -10.62 5.79
N ALA A 216 -17.26 -10.78 4.93
CA ALA A 216 -16.06 -11.55 5.26
C ALA A 216 -15.22 -10.91 6.39
N ILE A 217 -15.14 -9.57 6.42
CA ILE A 217 -14.40 -8.81 7.43
C ILE A 217 -15.12 -8.84 8.81
N THR A 218 -16.44 -8.78 8.81
CA THR A 218 -17.22 -8.66 10.06
C THR A 218 -17.69 -9.98 10.64
N SER A 219 -17.63 -11.08 9.86
CA SER A 219 -18.06 -12.42 10.28
C SER A 219 -16.95 -13.16 11.02
N SER A 220 -17.36 -14.04 11.94
CA SER A 220 -16.48 -15.06 12.53
C SER A 220 -16.27 -16.27 11.60
N ASN A 221 -17.10 -16.42 10.56
CA ASN A 221 -16.98 -17.50 9.59
C ASN A 221 -15.85 -17.22 8.60
N THR A 222 -15.14 -18.26 8.22
CA THR A 222 -14.15 -18.20 7.14
C THR A 222 -14.82 -17.90 5.78
N PRO A 223 -14.09 -17.35 4.79
CA PRO A 223 -14.61 -17.20 3.43
C PRO A 223 -15.16 -18.48 2.82
N ALA A 224 -14.58 -19.64 3.16
CA ALA A 224 -15.05 -20.95 2.70
C ALA A 224 -16.43 -21.30 3.28
N GLU A 225 -16.63 -21.01 4.57
CA GLU A 225 -17.94 -21.22 5.24
C GLU A 225 -18.99 -20.25 4.71
N LEU A 226 -18.62 -18.97 4.53
CA LEU A 226 -19.52 -17.97 3.94
C LEU A 226 -19.97 -18.42 2.54
N ARG A 227 -19.04 -18.87 1.69
CA ARG A 227 -19.36 -19.43 0.37
C ARG A 227 -20.33 -20.60 0.47
N LYS A 228 -20.08 -21.56 1.39
CA LYS A 228 -20.95 -22.70 1.61
C LYS A 228 -22.37 -22.27 2.01
N ASN A 229 -22.48 -21.27 2.90
CA ASN A 229 -23.77 -20.80 3.42
C ASN A 229 -24.66 -20.15 2.34
N VAL A 230 -24.06 -19.60 1.27
CA VAL A 230 -24.81 -19.02 0.13
C VAL A 230 -24.94 -19.98 -1.06
N THR A 231 -24.56 -21.27 -0.88
CA THR A 231 -24.60 -22.28 -1.94
C THR A 231 -25.64 -23.34 -1.62
N SER A 232 -26.85 -23.15 -2.11
CA SER A 232 -27.94 -24.14 -1.95
C SER A 232 -27.73 -25.33 -2.89
N PRO A 233 -28.02 -26.58 -2.46
CA PRO A 233 -27.98 -27.75 -3.33
C PRO A 233 -28.86 -27.55 -4.58
N ASN A 234 -28.31 -27.88 -5.74
CA ASN A 234 -28.94 -27.71 -7.06
C ASN A 234 -29.34 -26.26 -7.39
N GLY A 235 -28.76 -25.26 -6.68
CA GLY A 235 -29.03 -23.85 -6.89
C GLY A 235 -28.14 -23.22 -7.96
N THR A 236 -28.46 -21.99 -8.31
CA THR A 236 -27.69 -21.20 -9.30
C THR A 236 -26.23 -20.96 -8.88
N THR A 237 -26.00 -20.75 -7.59
CA THR A 237 -24.65 -20.56 -7.04
C THR A 237 -23.81 -21.83 -7.21
N GLN A 238 -24.37 -23.02 -6.92
CA GLN A 238 -23.66 -24.29 -7.12
C GLN A 238 -23.28 -24.46 -8.60
N ALA A 239 -24.22 -24.27 -9.52
CA ALA A 239 -23.94 -24.40 -10.95
C ALA A 239 -22.82 -23.46 -11.44
N ALA A 240 -22.77 -22.24 -10.92
CA ALA A 240 -21.69 -21.29 -11.24
C ALA A 240 -20.33 -21.73 -10.66
N LEU A 241 -20.30 -22.20 -9.39
CA LEU A 241 -19.07 -22.67 -8.74
C LEU A 241 -18.50 -23.91 -9.44
N GLU A 242 -19.34 -24.84 -9.91
CA GLU A 242 -18.91 -25.99 -10.71
C GLU A 242 -18.19 -25.58 -12.01
N VAL A 243 -18.57 -24.46 -12.63
CA VAL A 243 -17.85 -23.91 -13.79
C VAL A 243 -16.48 -23.40 -13.36
N PHE A 244 -16.39 -22.69 -12.22
CA PHE A 244 -15.12 -22.20 -11.70
C PHE A 244 -14.16 -23.33 -11.34
N ASP A 245 -14.69 -24.40 -10.72
CA ASP A 245 -13.89 -25.57 -10.35
C ASP A 245 -13.35 -26.30 -11.59
N ARG A 246 -14.20 -26.53 -12.62
CA ARG A 246 -13.74 -27.08 -13.91
C ARG A 246 -12.71 -26.22 -14.60
N ALA A 247 -12.82 -24.91 -14.49
CA ALA A 247 -11.86 -23.94 -15.03
C ALA A 247 -10.60 -23.77 -14.16
N GLN A 248 -10.51 -24.49 -13.05
CA GLN A 248 -9.36 -24.43 -12.13
C GLN A 248 -9.03 -23.02 -11.65
N ILE A 249 -10.05 -22.20 -11.35
CA ILE A 249 -9.85 -20.79 -10.96
C ILE A 249 -8.95 -20.68 -9.73
N SER A 250 -9.07 -21.58 -8.74
CA SER A 250 -8.21 -21.57 -7.55
C SER A 250 -6.73 -21.75 -7.90
N GLN A 251 -6.40 -22.69 -8.80
CA GLN A 251 -5.03 -22.93 -9.27
C GLN A 251 -4.51 -21.74 -10.08
N ASN A 252 -5.36 -21.13 -10.92
CA ASN A 252 -5.00 -19.94 -11.70
C ASN A 252 -4.71 -18.75 -10.79
N ILE A 253 -5.46 -18.55 -9.71
CA ILE A 253 -5.19 -17.52 -8.70
C ILE A 253 -3.84 -17.78 -8.02
N GLN A 254 -3.56 -19.03 -7.61
CA GLN A 254 -2.27 -19.37 -7.00
C GLN A 254 -1.09 -19.07 -7.95
N ALA A 255 -1.22 -19.44 -9.22
CA ALA A 255 -0.19 -19.19 -10.23
C ALA A 255 0.01 -17.66 -10.45
N ALA A 256 -1.07 -16.90 -10.49
CA ALA A 256 -1.02 -15.44 -10.66
C ALA A 256 -0.30 -14.76 -9.47
N LEU A 257 -0.62 -15.15 -8.24
CA LEU A 257 0.04 -14.60 -7.05
C LEU A 257 1.51 -14.99 -6.98
N ALA A 258 1.86 -16.24 -7.34
CA ALA A 258 3.25 -16.69 -7.42
C ALA A 258 4.06 -15.88 -8.44
N ALA A 259 3.47 -15.59 -9.61
CA ALA A 259 4.09 -14.75 -10.62
C ALA A 259 4.30 -13.29 -10.12
N ALA A 260 3.33 -12.73 -9.41
CA ALA A 260 3.45 -11.40 -8.82
C ALA A 260 4.53 -11.35 -7.75
N GLN A 261 4.61 -12.35 -6.86
CA GLN A 261 5.65 -12.46 -5.85
C GLN A 261 7.04 -12.56 -6.49
N LYS A 262 7.21 -13.43 -7.50
CA LYS A 262 8.46 -13.58 -8.24
C LYS A 262 8.88 -12.25 -8.86
N ARG A 263 7.96 -11.52 -9.48
CA ARG A 263 8.28 -10.21 -10.08
C ARG A 263 8.67 -9.17 -9.04
N SER A 264 8.06 -9.20 -7.85
CA SER A 264 8.47 -8.35 -6.72
C SER A 264 9.93 -8.59 -6.32
N GLN A 265 10.35 -9.85 -6.23
CA GLN A 265 11.73 -10.23 -5.93
C GLN A 265 12.71 -9.78 -7.03
N GLU A 266 12.36 -9.97 -8.30
CA GLU A 266 13.17 -9.50 -9.43
C GLU A 266 13.36 -7.97 -9.39
N LEU A 267 12.29 -7.22 -9.12
CA LEU A 267 12.36 -5.76 -8.98
C LEU A 267 13.25 -5.32 -7.83
N ALA A 268 13.23 -6.04 -6.71
CA ALA A 268 14.11 -5.76 -5.57
C ALA A 268 15.59 -5.99 -5.94
N GLN A 269 15.89 -7.07 -6.65
CA GLN A 269 17.23 -7.36 -7.12
C GLN A 269 17.71 -6.29 -8.12
N GLU A 270 16.91 -5.94 -9.13
CA GLU A 270 17.22 -4.90 -10.12
C GLU A 270 17.53 -3.56 -9.42
N LEU A 271 16.76 -3.20 -8.39
CA LEU A 271 16.95 -1.97 -7.63
C LEU A 271 18.25 -2.01 -6.80
N SER A 272 18.56 -3.13 -6.16
CA SER A 272 19.80 -3.32 -5.41
C SER A 272 21.04 -3.19 -6.31
N GLU A 273 21.01 -3.80 -7.50
CA GLU A 273 22.11 -3.74 -8.47
C GLU A 273 22.32 -2.32 -9.01
N SER A 274 21.24 -1.62 -9.38
CA SER A 274 21.31 -0.23 -9.87
C SER A 274 21.81 0.73 -8.79
N SER A 275 21.46 0.50 -7.53
CA SER A 275 21.90 1.31 -6.40
C SER A 275 23.42 1.16 -6.12
N LYS A 276 23.97 -0.03 -6.32
CA LYS A 276 25.42 -0.29 -6.18
C LYS A 276 26.26 0.36 -7.28
N SER A 277 25.71 0.46 -8.50
CA SER A 277 26.39 1.07 -9.65
C SER A 277 26.42 2.60 -9.58
N SER A 278 25.65 3.19 -8.68
CA SER A 278 25.52 4.65 -8.51
C SER A 278 26.38 5.18 -7.34
N VAL A 279 27.05 4.32 -6.59
CA VAL A 279 28.00 4.62 -5.50
C VAL A 279 29.42 4.48 -6.00
#